data_fe5bfbf20316da432b5015663c25ab0b
#
_entry.id   fe5bfbf20316da432b5015663c25ab0b
#
_cell.length_a   1.000
_cell.length_b   1.000
_cell.length_c   1.000
_cell.angle_alpha   90.00
_cell.angle_beta   90.00
_cell.angle_gamma   90.00
#
_symmetry.space_group_name_H-M   'P 1'
#
loop_
_entity.id
_entity.type
_entity.pdbx_description
1 polymer ?
#
loop_
_entity_poly.entity_id
_entity_poly.type
_entity_poly.pdbx_seq_one_letter_code
_entity_poly.pdbx_strand_id
1 'polypeptide(L)'
;MKEIIVNRNNPWKRPRRCLALASSLVAVWALGLIVPASGQELNIEAEKIVRSGRPDGRHVSTRGFVQHLVRNASPRLAFNPDFTPEEFQAWQMQVRAKMVEFLSFPETPQQPAPRRLWAKDREGYRLEKWELYPEPGSVVPYLVLIPRGAKPEQPVPAIMCFSGSSDTKENLAGEPPLHPAFKPKDRSHAGVQHGERNQQALQFVKAGLVAVAVDHPGNGELSDLAKFRGTTMDDRNTLARYLIDFGRDYISLSVFQKRQILDWLRARPYVDADRVALSGHSLGTEPLLAMAVIDPQIQGIVWNDFLCPNIERAKVATRPNTRGIRPPANWLGHCVPGMWEWFDYPDLVAAFAPRPLILTEGGPKHSLDLVRKAYEIAGAPENVSVHHYPRYSDPANRRDGKPISEGLGEMEWLDHANVDVPRHYFKGYLAVPWLTKQFKLPEPGQVYPPAPPEDGK
;
A
#
# COMPACT_ATOMS: atom_id res chain seq x y z
N MET A 1 -22.27 14.19 -52.91
CA MET A 1 -21.72 15.52 -53.26
C MET A 1 -22.47 16.57 -52.46
N LYS A 2 -21.88 17.05 -51.38
CA LYS A 2 -22.11 18.38 -50.78
C LYS A 2 -20.90 18.63 -49.86
N GLU A 3 -20.09 19.59 -50.32
CA GLU A 3 -18.89 20.07 -49.61
C GLU A 3 -19.30 20.79 -48.34
N ILE A 4 -18.58 20.53 -47.27
CA ILE A 4 -18.65 21.32 -46.03
C ILE A 4 -17.41 22.19 -45.99
N ILE A 5 -17.61 23.48 -46.15
CA ILE A 5 -16.63 24.55 -46.06
C ILE A 5 -16.21 24.67 -44.57
N VAL A 6 -14.93 24.44 -44.31
CA VAL A 6 -14.32 24.68 -42.98
C VAL A 6 -13.87 26.14 -42.90
N ASN A 7 -14.53 26.89 -42.08
CA ASN A 7 -14.19 28.29 -41.78
C ASN A 7 -12.98 28.34 -40.83
N ARG A 8 -11.84 28.84 -41.36
CA ARG A 8 -10.60 29.07 -40.58
C ARG A 8 -10.57 30.52 -40.12
N ASN A 9 -10.85 30.76 -38.85
CA ASN A 9 -10.43 32.01 -38.20
C ASN A 9 -9.86 31.66 -36.83
N ASN A 10 -8.53 31.66 -36.75
CA ASN A 10 -7.78 31.48 -35.51
C ASN A 10 -7.15 32.84 -35.12
N PRO A 11 -7.53 33.49 -33.99
CA PRO A 11 -7.10 34.86 -33.67
C PRO A 11 -5.74 34.97 -32.96
N TRP A 12 -4.94 33.92 -32.90
CA TRP A 12 -3.70 33.92 -32.07
C TRP A 12 -2.39 33.88 -32.89
N LYS A 13 -2.31 34.50 -34.07
CA LYS A 13 -1.04 34.74 -34.74
C LYS A 13 -0.66 36.22 -34.63
N ARG A 14 0.23 36.57 -33.71
CA ARG A 14 0.95 37.84 -33.74
C ARG A 14 2.29 37.65 -34.47
N PRO A 15 2.66 38.58 -35.36
CA PRO A 15 3.91 38.49 -36.13
C PRO A 15 5.10 38.97 -35.32
N ARG A 16 6.23 38.27 -35.52
CA ARG A 16 7.54 38.68 -35.03
C ARG A 16 7.97 39.93 -35.79
N ARG A 17 8.19 41.03 -35.11
CA ARG A 17 8.95 42.19 -35.65
C ARG A 17 10.31 42.19 -34.93
N CYS A 18 11.37 42.00 -35.73
CA CYS A 18 12.72 42.36 -35.35
C CYS A 18 12.80 43.91 -35.23
N LEU A 19 13.31 44.39 -34.14
CA LEU A 19 13.89 45.73 -34.03
C LEU A 19 15.15 45.61 -33.20
N ALA A 20 16.26 45.92 -33.83
CA ALA A 20 17.56 46.15 -33.21
C ALA A 20 17.65 47.58 -32.70
N LEU A 21 18.61 47.79 -31.83
CA LEU A 21 19.17 49.08 -31.31
C LEU A 21 18.51 49.66 -30.07
N ALA A 22 19.17 49.70 -28.94
CA ALA A 22 20.11 50.75 -28.55
C ALA A 22 20.66 50.44 -27.15
N SER A 23 21.96 50.44 -27.02
CA SER A 23 22.71 50.39 -25.78
C SER A 23 22.41 51.60 -24.93
N SER A 24 21.89 51.45 -23.74
CA SER A 24 21.90 52.44 -22.68
C SER A 24 22.38 51.76 -21.40
N LEU A 25 23.60 52.06 -21.03
CA LEU A 25 24.18 51.74 -19.73
C LEU A 25 23.35 52.42 -18.63
N VAL A 26 22.61 51.63 -17.87
CA VAL A 26 22.14 52.05 -16.55
C VAL A 26 22.95 51.22 -15.55
N ALA A 27 23.92 51.88 -14.93
CA ALA A 27 24.64 51.33 -13.78
C ALA A 27 23.67 51.23 -12.61
N VAL A 28 23.06 50.05 -12.42
CA VAL A 28 22.35 49.71 -11.19
C VAL A 28 23.40 49.30 -10.18
N TRP A 29 23.57 50.08 -9.17
CA TRP A 29 24.31 49.73 -7.96
C TRP A 29 23.67 48.46 -7.36
N ALA A 30 24.25 47.33 -7.64
CA ALA A 30 23.97 46.08 -6.92
C ALA A 30 24.64 46.25 -5.54
N LEU A 31 23.88 46.74 -4.57
CA LEU A 31 24.15 46.45 -3.18
C LEU A 31 24.05 44.91 -3.03
N GLY A 32 25.20 44.29 -3.14
CA GLY A 32 25.36 42.89 -2.82
C GLY A 32 25.03 42.66 -1.35
N LEU A 33 23.79 42.29 -1.08
CA LEU A 33 23.47 41.53 0.10
C LEU A 33 24.19 40.21 -0.05
N ILE A 34 25.42 40.16 0.45
CA ILE A 34 26.10 38.89 0.76
C ILE A 34 25.22 38.25 1.80
N VAL A 35 24.32 37.39 1.34
CA VAL A 35 23.69 36.40 2.21
C VAL A 35 24.83 35.46 2.58
N PRO A 36 25.26 35.39 3.83
CA PRO A 36 26.28 34.41 4.21
C PRO A 36 25.73 33.02 3.90
N ALA A 37 26.39 32.34 2.98
CA ALA A 37 26.19 30.91 2.75
C ALA A 37 26.85 30.12 3.91
N SER A 38 26.51 30.46 5.15
CA SER A 38 26.72 29.61 6.30
C SER A 38 25.45 28.84 6.48
N GLY A 39 25.42 27.62 5.94
CA GLY A 39 24.45 26.61 6.34
C GLY A 39 24.62 26.27 7.82
N GLN A 40 24.32 27.19 8.70
CA GLN A 40 23.93 26.86 10.05
C GLN A 40 22.63 26.10 9.91
N GLU A 41 22.70 24.75 10.00
CA GLU A 41 21.55 23.95 10.32
C GLU A 41 20.90 24.62 11.52
N LEU A 42 19.74 25.22 11.32
CA LEU A 42 18.91 25.69 12.40
C LEU A 42 18.61 24.46 13.24
N ASN A 43 19.36 24.28 14.31
CA ASN A 43 19.13 23.22 15.29
C ASN A 43 17.88 23.59 16.09
N ILE A 44 16.74 23.46 15.41
CA ILE A 44 15.44 23.73 16.00
C ILE A 44 15.03 22.42 16.65
N GLU A 45 15.04 22.37 17.96
CA GLU A 45 14.54 21.26 18.72
C GLU A 45 13.09 20.96 18.28
N ALA A 46 12.80 19.73 17.88
CA ALA A 46 11.48 19.34 17.40
C ALA A 46 10.38 19.71 18.41
N GLU A 47 10.67 19.62 19.70
CA GLU A 47 9.79 20.05 20.77
C GLU A 47 9.36 21.51 20.69
N LYS A 48 10.27 22.43 20.30
CA LYS A 48 9.94 23.86 20.19
C LYS A 48 9.02 24.16 19.04
N ILE A 49 9.01 23.31 18.00
CA ILE A 49 8.14 23.50 16.83
C ILE A 49 6.72 23.05 17.13
N VAL A 50 6.56 22.02 17.93
CA VAL A 50 5.25 21.43 18.24
C VAL A 50 4.62 21.99 19.51
N ARG A 51 5.40 22.68 20.36
CA ARG A 51 4.89 23.40 21.54
C ARG A 51 4.33 24.76 21.14
N SER A 52 3.24 25.14 21.78
CA SER A 52 2.75 26.51 21.73
C SER A 52 3.68 27.44 22.50
N GLY A 53 4.10 28.54 21.91
CA GLY A 53 4.76 29.62 22.62
C GLY A 53 3.80 30.55 23.41
N ARG A 54 2.51 30.26 23.42
CA ARG A 54 1.47 31.07 24.05
C ARG A 54 1.08 30.54 25.44
N PRO A 55 0.77 31.42 26.40
CA PRO A 55 0.32 30.98 27.72
C PRO A 55 -0.98 30.18 27.72
N ASP A 56 -1.84 30.38 26.71
CA ASP A 56 -3.11 29.68 26.53
C ASP A 56 -2.98 28.34 25.78
N GLY A 57 -1.76 27.93 25.41
CA GLY A 57 -1.49 26.66 24.71
C GLY A 57 -1.91 26.63 23.23
N ARG A 58 -2.47 27.72 22.69
CA ARG A 58 -2.94 27.79 21.31
C ARG A 58 -1.78 28.05 20.33
N HIS A 59 -1.87 27.49 19.14
CA HIS A 59 -0.87 27.63 18.10
C HIS A 59 -1.24 28.74 17.11
N VAL A 60 -0.32 29.67 16.84
CA VAL A 60 -0.43 30.64 15.72
C VAL A 60 0.01 29.94 14.43
N SER A 61 1.04 29.10 14.48
CA SER A 61 1.51 28.32 13.35
C SER A 61 0.49 27.23 12.98
N THR A 62 0.00 27.23 11.74
CA THR A 62 -0.87 26.15 11.22
C THR A 62 -0.20 24.78 11.34
N ARG A 63 1.10 24.70 11.09
CA ARG A 63 1.87 23.46 11.26
C ARG A 63 1.89 23.01 12.72
N GLY A 64 2.13 23.92 13.65
CA GLY A 64 2.06 23.62 15.09
C GLY A 64 0.67 23.12 15.48
N PHE A 65 -0.38 23.75 14.97
CA PHE A 65 -1.75 23.31 15.20
C PHE A 65 -2.01 21.89 14.63
N VAL A 66 -1.56 21.59 13.41
CA VAL A 66 -1.71 20.24 12.83
C VAL A 66 -0.94 19.19 13.65
N GLN A 67 0.27 19.52 14.12
CA GLN A 67 1.01 18.62 15.03
C GLN A 67 0.30 18.46 16.37
N HIS A 68 -0.36 19.48 16.87
CA HIS A 68 -1.21 19.40 18.06
C HIS A 68 -2.38 18.41 17.83
N LEU A 69 -3.04 18.44 16.67
CA LEU A 69 -4.09 17.47 16.32
C LEU A 69 -3.53 16.03 16.32
N VAL A 70 -2.39 15.79 15.67
CA VAL A 70 -1.76 14.48 15.61
C VAL A 70 -1.40 13.97 17.02
N ARG A 71 -0.82 14.83 17.87
CA ARG A 71 -0.43 14.45 19.25
C ARG A 71 -1.61 14.10 20.14
N ASN A 72 -2.73 14.77 19.94
CA ASN A 72 -3.95 14.55 20.70
C ASN A 72 -4.93 13.62 19.98
N ALA A 73 -4.51 12.99 18.87
CA ALA A 73 -5.34 12.01 18.19
C ALA A 73 -5.68 10.86 19.15
N SER A 74 -6.96 10.61 19.33
CA SER A 74 -7.53 9.54 20.13
C SER A 74 -8.65 8.91 19.31
N PRO A 75 -8.36 7.85 18.55
CA PRO A 75 -9.34 7.21 17.69
C PRO A 75 -10.57 6.74 18.47
N ARG A 76 -11.75 7.03 17.96
CA ARG A 76 -13.05 6.72 18.63
C ARG A 76 -13.37 5.22 18.64
N LEU A 77 -12.80 4.48 17.69
CA LEU A 77 -12.91 3.02 17.56
C LEU A 77 -11.55 2.35 17.73
N ALA A 78 -10.64 2.93 18.56
CA ALA A 78 -9.44 2.23 18.97
C ALA A 78 -9.83 0.91 19.65
N PHE A 79 -9.07 -0.15 19.36
CA PHE A 79 -9.29 -1.45 19.99
C PHE A 79 -9.00 -1.37 21.50
N ASN A 80 -9.96 -1.85 22.31
CA ASN A 80 -9.80 -1.99 23.74
C ASN A 80 -9.45 -3.43 24.11
N PRO A 81 -8.27 -3.70 24.70
CA PRO A 81 -7.85 -5.04 25.09
C PRO A 81 -8.69 -5.68 26.21
N ASP A 82 -9.53 -4.90 26.88
CA ASP A 82 -10.41 -5.36 27.96
C ASP A 82 -11.83 -5.70 27.49
N PHE A 83 -12.11 -5.69 26.20
CA PHE A 83 -13.42 -6.11 25.66
C PHE A 83 -13.75 -7.53 26.05
N THR A 84 -15.03 -7.77 26.40
CA THR A 84 -15.60 -9.11 26.36
C THR A 84 -15.72 -9.60 24.91
N PRO A 85 -15.91 -10.91 24.64
CA PRO A 85 -16.14 -11.41 23.28
C PRO A 85 -17.33 -10.74 22.57
N GLU A 86 -18.41 -10.43 23.27
CA GLU A 86 -19.59 -9.77 22.75
C GLU A 86 -19.31 -8.30 22.39
N GLU A 87 -18.63 -7.58 23.26
CA GLU A 87 -18.20 -6.20 23.00
C GLU A 87 -17.23 -6.13 21.82
N PHE A 88 -16.33 -7.10 21.70
CA PHE A 88 -15.41 -7.22 20.60
C PHE A 88 -16.13 -7.41 19.27
N GLN A 89 -17.12 -8.30 19.20
CA GLN A 89 -17.94 -8.51 18.01
C GLN A 89 -18.70 -7.23 17.62
N ALA A 90 -19.30 -6.54 18.61
CA ALA A 90 -19.99 -5.28 18.39
C ALA A 90 -19.06 -4.19 17.86
N TRP A 91 -17.85 -4.10 18.41
CA TRP A 91 -16.80 -3.19 17.93
C TRP A 91 -16.36 -3.52 16.50
N GLN A 92 -16.14 -4.79 16.15
CA GLN A 92 -15.80 -5.20 14.79
C GLN A 92 -16.88 -4.77 13.77
N MET A 93 -18.16 -4.86 14.14
CA MET A 93 -19.24 -4.39 13.27
C MET A 93 -19.19 -2.87 13.07
N GLN A 94 -18.88 -2.09 14.13
CA GLN A 94 -18.71 -0.64 14.04
C GLN A 94 -17.51 -0.26 13.15
N VAL A 95 -16.37 -0.92 13.33
CA VAL A 95 -15.18 -0.71 12.49
C VAL A 95 -15.49 -0.99 11.02
N ARG A 96 -16.18 -2.11 10.73
CA ARG A 96 -16.58 -2.44 9.36
C ARG A 96 -17.53 -1.39 8.77
N ALA A 97 -18.56 -1.00 9.51
CA ALA A 97 -19.50 0.01 9.05
C ALA A 97 -18.81 1.35 8.75
N LYS A 98 -17.91 1.77 9.62
CA LYS A 98 -17.15 3.01 9.43
C LYS A 98 -16.16 2.91 8.27
N MET A 99 -15.52 1.77 8.05
CA MET A 99 -14.64 1.56 6.90
C MET A 99 -15.43 1.61 5.58
N VAL A 100 -16.64 1.01 5.53
CA VAL A 100 -17.54 1.12 4.36
C VAL A 100 -17.89 2.57 4.07
N GLU A 101 -18.20 3.37 5.11
CA GLU A 101 -18.46 4.80 4.96
C GLU A 101 -17.25 5.56 4.37
N PHE A 102 -16.05 5.30 4.88
CA PHE A 102 -14.81 5.95 4.37
C PHE A 102 -14.50 5.59 2.93
N LEU A 103 -14.71 4.35 2.53
CA LEU A 103 -14.42 3.92 1.16
C LEU A 103 -15.30 4.59 0.11
N SER A 104 -16.47 5.15 0.50
CA SER A 104 -17.32 6.02 -0.34
C SER A 104 -17.43 5.55 -1.79
N PHE A 105 -17.78 4.26 -1.98
CA PHE A 105 -17.86 3.69 -3.33
C PHE A 105 -18.87 4.42 -4.19
N PRO A 106 -18.52 4.77 -5.43
CA PRO A 106 -19.44 5.45 -6.33
C PRO A 106 -20.61 4.53 -6.71
N GLU A 107 -21.80 5.11 -6.82
CA GLU A 107 -22.88 4.47 -7.54
C GLU A 107 -22.55 4.47 -9.03
N THR A 108 -22.54 3.29 -9.63
CA THR A 108 -22.21 3.14 -11.05
C THR A 108 -23.36 2.44 -11.79
N PRO A 109 -23.66 2.87 -13.04
CA PRO A 109 -24.56 2.10 -13.88
C PRO A 109 -23.98 0.71 -14.14
N GLN A 110 -24.82 -0.21 -14.59
CA GLN A 110 -24.35 -1.55 -14.99
C GLN A 110 -23.24 -1.46 -16.01
N GLN A 111 -22.13 -2.11 -15.70
CA GLN A 111 -20.95 -2.15 -16.57
C GLN A 111 -20.91 -3.45 -17.38
N PRO A 112 -20.18 -3.49 -18.52
CA PRO A 112 -19.95 -4.73 -19.26
C PRO A 112 -19.28 -5.80 -18.37
N ALA A 113 -19.58 -7.05 -18.65
CA ALA A 113 -18.91 -8.17 -17.97
C ALA A 113 -17.39 -8.17 -18.29
N PRO A 114 -16.55 -8.64 -17.36
CA PRO A 114 -15.12 -8.77 -17.59
C PRO A 114 -14.82 -9.59 -18.85
N ARG A 115 -13.84 -9.16 -19.65
CA ARG A 115 -13.49 -9.76 -20.93
C ARG A 115 -12.10 -10.38 -20.89
N ARG A 116 -11.98 -11.64 -21.30
CA ARG A 116 -10.68 -12.29 -21.49
C ARG A 116 -10.05 -11.80 -22.81
N LEU A 117 -8.82 -11.27 -22.72
CA LEU A 117 -8.06 -10.82 -23.86
C LEU A 117 -7.31 -11.96 -24.54
N TRP A 118 -6.64 -12.77 -23.73
CA TRP A 118 -5.88 -13.93 -24.19
C TRP A 118 -5.66 -14.94 -23.06
N ALA A 119 -5.27 -16.16 -23.46
CA ALA A 119 -4.80 -17.21 -22.57
C ALA A 119 -3.51 -17.80 -23.13
N LYS A 120 -2.57 -18.19 -22.28
CA LYS A 120 -1.29 -18.83 -22.60
C LYS A 120 -1.01 -19.94 -21.62
N ASP A 121 -0.55 -21.07 -22.14
CA ASP A 121 -0.07 -22.17 -21.28
C ASP A 121 1.31 -21.83 -20.74
N ARG A 122 1.52 -22.18 -19.47
CA ARG A 122 2.77 -22.13 -18.75
C ARG A 122 3.03 -23.48 -18.08
N GLU A 123 4.26 -23.69 -17.63
CA GLU A 123 4.59 -24.90 -16.90
C GLU A 123 3.76 -24.98 -15.60
N GLY A 124 2.87 -25.98 -15.51
CA GLY A 124 2.04 -26.23 -14.34
C GLY A 124 0.76 -25.39 -14.22
N TYR A 125 0.57 -24.35 -15.02
CA TYR A 125 -0.62 -23.48 -14.95
C TYR A 125 -1.00 -22.89 -16.31
N ARG A 126 -2.18 -22.30 -16.39
CA ARG A 126 -2.64 -21.46 -17.50
C ARG A 126 -2.66 -20.00 -17.03
N LEU A 127 -2.06 -19.11 -17.81
CA LEU A 127 -2.07 -17.68 -17.61
C LEU A 127 -3.11 -17.04 -18.51
N GLU A 128 -4.01 -16.24 -17.92
CA GLU A 128 -5.01 -15.48 -18.66
C GLU A 128 -4.87 -14.00 -18.38
N LYS A 129 -5.07 -13.16 -19.39
CA LYS A 129 -5.24 -11.71 -19.23
C LYS A 129 -6.69 -11.34 -19.45
N TRP A 130 -7.22 -10.56 -18.50
CA TRP A 130 -8.59 -10.08 -18.48
C TRP A 130 -8.64 -8.57 -18.34
N GLU A 131 -9.76 -7.97 -18.71
CA GLU A 131 -10.15 -6.60 -18.45
C GLU A 131 -11.42 -6.56 -17.63
N LEU A 132 -11.43 -5.74 -16.59
CA LEU A 132 -12.60 -5.32 -15.83
C LEU A 132 -12.97 -3.90 -16.23
N TYR A 133 -14.24 -3.58 -16.18
CA TYR A 133 -14.81 -2.25 -16.43
C TYR A 133 -15.51 -1.77 -15.16
N PRO A 134 -14.79 -1.22 -14.14
CA PRO A 134 -15.36 -0.97 -12.82
C PRO A 134 -16.36 0.19 -12.80
N GLU A 135 -16.17 1.17 -13.67
CA GLU A 135 -17.03 2.36 -13.81
C GLU A 135 -16.91 2.94 -15.23
N PRO A 136 -17.83 3.81 -15.68
CA PRO A 136 -17.77 4.39 -17.01
C PRO A 136 -16.44 5.08 -17.30
N GLY A 137 -15.80 4.71 -18.40
CA GLY A 137 -14.50 5.26 -18.82
C GLY A 137 -13.29 4.59 -18.19
N SER A 138 -13.47 3.64 -17.26
CA SER A 138 -12.37 2.94 -16.57
C SER A 138 -12.21 1.51 -17.09
N VAL A 139 -10.95 1.11 -17.33
CA VAL A 139 -10.56 -0.27 -17.65
C VAL A 139 -9.43 -0.70 -16.74
N VAL A 140 -9.57 -1.86 -16.12
CA VAL A 140 -8.55 -2.43 -15.23
C VAL A 140 -8.11 -3.79 -15.78
N PRO A 141 -6.93 -3.88 -16.43
CA PRO A 141 -6.34 -5.15 -16.84
C PRO A 141 -5.80 -5.92 -15.63
N TYR A 142 -6.00 -7.23 -15.61
CA TYR A 142 -5.46 -8.12 -14.58
C TYR A 142 -5.04 -9.48 -15.16
N LEU A 143 -4.18 -10.17 -14.45
CA LEU A 143 -3.70 -11.51 -14.80
C LEU A 143 -4.28 -12.54 -13.85
N VAL A 144 -4.67 -13.69 -14.40
CA VAL A 144 -5.19 -14.83 -13.65
C VAL A 144 -4.32 -16.04 -13.97
N LEU A 145 -3.74 -16.61 -12.93
CA LEU A 145 -2.91 -17.81 -13.00
C LEU A 145 -3.73 -18.97 -12.46
N ILE A 146 -4.03 -19.96 -13.30
CA ILE A 146 -4.93 -21.06 -13.00
C ILE A 146 -4.12 -22.35 -12.99
N PRO A 147 -3.95 -23.05 -11.85
CA PRO A 147 -3.21 -24.31 -11.81
C PRO A 147 -3.91 -25.38 -12.65
N ARG A 148 -3.16 -26.27 -13.29
CA ARG A 148 -3.72 -27.28 -14.22
C ARG A 148 -4.75 -28.21 -13.56
N GLY A 149 -4.67 -28.40 -12.24
CA GLY A 149 -5.61 -29.20 -11.48
C GLY A 149 -6.96 -28.53 -11.20
N ALA A 150 -7.06 -27.19 -11.39
CA ALA A 150 -8.29 -26.45 -11.11
C ALA A 150 -9.33 -26.67 -12.21
N LYS A 151 -10.47 -27.24 -11.85
CA LYS A 151 -11.60 -27.54 -12.76
C LYS A 151 -12.92 -27.49 -11.99
N PRO A 152 -14.07 -27.38 -12.66
CA PRO A 152 -15.37 -27.28 -11.99
C PRO A 152 -15.67 -28.44 -11.03
N GLU A 153 -15.22 -29.65 -11.37
CA GLU A 153 -15.42 -30.84 -10.56
C GLU A 153 -14.48 -30.95 -9.36
N GLN A 154 -13.42 -30.11 -9.37
CA GLN A 154 -12.41 -30.03 -8.31
C GLN A 154 -11.96 -28.59 -8.16
N PRO A 155 -12.81 -27.71 -7.61
CA PRO A 155 -12.45 -26.32 -7.38
C PRO A 155 -11.32 -26.21 -6.35
N VAL A 156 -10.43 -25.23 -6.56
CA VAL A 156 -9.27 -24.99 -5.69
C VAL A 156 -9.36 -23.61 -5.02
N PRO A 157 -8.69 -23.41 -3.88
CA PRO A 157 -8.63 -22.11 -3.24
C PRO A 157 -8.06 -21.03 -4.16
N ALA A 158 -8.38 -19.79 -3.85
CA ALA A 158 -7.89 -18.63 -4.62
C ALA A 158 -7.23 -17.58 -3.73
N ILE A 159 -6.36 -16.78 -4.34
CA ILE A 159 -5.72 -15.65 -3.71
C ILE A 159 -5.59 -14.47 -4.68
N MET A 160 -5.88 -13.26 -4.19
CA MET A 160 -5.58 -12.03 -4.91
C MET A 160 -4.33 -11.39 -4.34
N CYS A 161 -3.38 -11.04 -5.21
CA CYS A 161 -2.07 -10.50 -4.85
C CYS A 161 -2.00 -9.01 -5.15
N PHE A 162 -1.59 -8.24 -4.15
CA PHE A 162 -1.43 -6.79 -4.19
C PHE A 162 0.07 -6.46 -4.16
N SER A 163 0.53 -5.76 -5.18
CA SER A 163 1.95 -5.43 -5.32
C SER A 163 2.44 -4.40 -4.31
N GLY A 164 3.74 -4.35 -4.12
CA GLY A 164 4.40 -3.19 -3.54
C GLY A 164 4.34 -1.97 -4.46
N SER A 165 4.83 -0.85 -3.96
CA SER A 165 4.72 0.45 -4.62
C SER A 165 5.37 0.56 -6.00
N SER A 166 6.32 -0.31 -6.32
CA SER A 166 7.10 -0.28 -7.57
C SER A 166 6.96 -1.54 -8.43
N ASP A 167 6.15 -2.51 -8.00
CA ASP A 167 5.93 -3.74 -8.75
C ASP A 167 4.69 -3.64 -9.64
N THR A 168 4.65 -4.47 -10.68
CA THR A 168 3.53 -4.58 -11.61
C THR A 168 2.90 -5.98 -11.54
N LYS A 169 1.69 -6.12 -12.07
CA LYS A 169 1.03 -7.42 -12.17
C LYS A 169 1.84 -8.45 -12.96
N GLU A 170 2.63 -8.00 -13.96
CA GLU A 170 3.54 -8.88 -14.69
C GLU A 170 4.62 -9.43 -13.76
N ASN A 171 5.22 -8.57 -12.92
CA ASN A 171 6.21 -9.04 -11.94
C ASN A 171 5.58 -10.03 -10.94
N LEU A 172 4.38 -9.73 -10.42
CA LEU A 172 3.68 -10.66 -9.53
C LEU A 172 3.45 -12.04 -10.17
N ALA A 173 3.18 -12.05 -11.48
CA ALA A 173 2.93 -13.27 -12.26
C ALA A 173 4.23 -13.96 -12.76
N GLY A 174 5.41 -13.39 -12.54
CA GLY A 174 6.67 -13.89 -13.08
C GLY A 174 6.80 -13.71 -14.59
N GLU A 175 6.06 -12.78 -15.16
CA GLU A 175 6.08 -12.46 -16.60
C GLU A 175 7.02 -11.29 -16.90
N PRO A 176 7.57 -11.22 -18.11
CA PRO A 176 8.34 -10.06 -18.55
C PRO A 176 7.50 -8.77 -18.47
N PRO A 177 8.12 -7.63 -18.16
CA PRO A 177 7.42 -6.36 -18.14
C PRO A 177 6.86 -6.01 -19.53
N LEU A 178 5.67 -5.40 -19.59
CA LEU A 178 5.04 -4.97 -20.84
C LEU A 178 5.89 -3.97 -21.64
N HIS A 179 6.73 -3.21 -20.96
CA HIS A 179 7.64 -2.25 -21.57
C HIS A 179 8.96 -2.22 -20.81
N PRO A 180 10.12 -2.02 -21.49
CA PRO A 180 11.42 -1.96 -20.81
C PRO A 180 11.51 -0.96 -19.65
N ALA A 181 10.77 0.16 -19.72
CA ALA A 181 10.68 1.12 -18.62
C ALA A 181 9.95 0.58 -17.39
N PHE A 182 9.19 -0.51 -17.51
CA PHE A 182 8.48 -1.17 -16.41
C PHE A 182 9.33 -2.26 -15.72
N LYS A 183 10.62 -2.33 -16.03
CA LYS A 183 11.51 -3.22 -15.28
C LYS A 183 11.51 -2.79 -13.81
N PRO A 184 11.29 -3.74 -12.88
CA PRO A 184 11.50 -3.47 -11.46
C PRO A 184 12.89 -2.87 -11.29
N LYS A 185 13.02 -1.84 -10.46
CA LYS A 185 14.34 -1.37 -10.07
C LYS A 185 15.04 -2.54 -9.41
N ASP A 186 16.19 -2.92 -9.95
CA ASP A 186 17.02 -3.95 -9.35
C ASP A 186 17.54 -3.43 -8.01
N ARG A 187 16.80 -3.75 -6.95
CA ARG A 187 17.18 -3.48 -5.57
C ARG A 187 17.83 -4.74 -5.01
N SER A 188 18.97 -5.11 -5.57
CA SER A 188 19.78 -6.15 -4.96
C SER A 188 20.48 -5.60 -3.72
N HIS A 189 20.11 -6.11 -2.55
CA HIS A 189 20.87 -5.92 -1.33
C HIS A 189 21.36 -7.27 -0.85
N ALA A 190 22.62 -7.38 -0.53
CA ALA A 190 23.24 -8.63 -0.03
C ALA A 190 22.94 -9.88 -0.91
N GLY A 191 22.99 -9.74 -2.24
CA GLY A 191 22.75 -10.84 -3.18
C GLY A 191 21.28 -11.28 -3.33
N VAL A 192 20.34 -10.56 -2.73
CA VAL A 192 18.90 -10.87 -2.82
C VAL A 192 18.26 -10.08 -3.94
N GLN A 193 17.74 -10.76 -4.94
CA GLN A 193 16.96 -10.12 -6.01
C GLN A 193 15.51 -9.95 -5.56
N HIS A 194 15.11 -8.73 -5.27
CA HIS A 194 13.74 -8.43 -4.82
C HIS A 194 12.69 -8.75 -5.89
N GLY A 195 13.01 -8.58 -7.18
CA GLY A 195 12.10 -8.83 -8.29
C GLY A 195 11.58 -10.28 -8.30
N GLU A 196 12.46 -11.28 -8.11
CA GLU A 196 12.06 -12.69 -8.05
C GLU A 196 11.26 -13.00 -6.78
N ARG A 197 11.64 -12.42 -5.65
CA ARG A 197 10.94 -12.63 -4.38
C ARG A 197 9.53 -12.07 -4.42
N ASN A 198 9.30 -10.98 -5.12
CA ASN A 198 8.01 -10.32 -5.21
C ASN A 198 7.03 -10.98 -6.21
N GLN A 199 7.38 -12.11 -6.82
CA GLN A 199 6.51 -12.89 -7.71
C GLN A 199 5.43 -13.66 -6.94
N GLN A 200 4.60 -12.95 -6.18
CA GLN A 200 3.61 -13.53 -5.27
C GLN A 200 2.65 -14.50 -5.98
N ALA A 201 2.01 -14.03 -7.08
CA ALA A 201 1.00 -14.82 -7.78
C ALA A 201 1.60 -16.10 -8.41
N LEU A 202 2.84 -16.01 -8.93
CA LEU A 202 3.56 -17.16 -9.43
C LEU A 202 3.84 -18.19 -8.32
N GLN A 203 4.23 -17.74 -7.14
CA GLN A 203 4.51 -18.65 -6.02
C GLN A 203 3.24 -19.35 -5.54
N PHE A 204 2.12 -18.63 -5.44
CA PHE A 204 0.85 -19.20 -5.01
C PHE A 204 0.23 -20.15 -6.06
N VAL A 205 0.31 -19.84 -7.36
CA VAL A 205 -0.22 -20.77 -8.37
C VAL A 205 0.58 -22.07 -8.41
N LYS A 206 1.89 -22.02 -8.23
CA LYS A 206 2.74 -23.21 -8.10
C LYS A 206 2.43 -24.04 -6.85
N ALA A 207 1.86 -23.42 -5.82
CA ALA A 207 1.35 -24.10 -4.63
C ALA A 207 -0.11 -24.59 -4.77
N GLY A 208 -0.72 -24.49 -5.96
CA GLY A 208 -2.03 -25.05 -6.26
C GLY A 208 -3.22 -24.10 -6.07
N LEU A 209 -3.00 -22.81 -5.84
CA LEU A 209 -4.06 -21.83 -5.76
C LEU A 209 -4.31 -21.13 -7.10
N VAL A 210 -5.55 -20.77 -7.40
CA VAL A 210 -5.80 -19.75 -8.42
C VAL A 210 -5.29 -18.42 -7.88
N ALA A 211 -4.39 -17.77 -8.63
CA ALA A 211 -3.81 -16.50 -8.20
C ALA A 211 -4.18 -15.36 -9.16
N VAL A 212 -4.54 -14.22 -8.62
CA VAL A 212 -4.82 -13.01 -9.38
C VAL A 212 -3.77 -11.96 -9.10
N ALA A 213 -3.21 -11.37 -10.15
CA ALA A 213 -2.29 -10.25 -10.08
C ALA A 213 -2.91 -9.01 -10.74
N VAL A 214 -2.93 -7.90 -10.02
CA VAL A 214 -3.52 -6.64 -10.48
C VAL A 214 -2.65 -5.46 -10.07
N ASP A 215 -2.54 -4.47 -10.97
CA ASP A 215 -1.80 -3.23 -10.69
C ASP A 215 -2.55 -2.35 -9.68
N HIS A 216 -1.81 -1.50 -8.98
CA HIS A 216 -2.40 -0.37 -8.27
C HIS A 216 -2.77 0.75 -9.24
N PRO A 217 -3.76 1.60 -8.92
CA PRO A 217 -4.02 2.82 -9.71
C PRO A 217 -2.74 3.61 -9.96
N GLY A 218 -2.51 4.01 -11.21
CA GLY A 218 -1.30 4.72 -11.63
C GLY A 218 -0.01 3.90 -11.67
N ASN A 219 -0.08 2.56 -11.54
CA ASN A 219 1.07 1.68 -11.69
C ASN A 219 0.96 0.82 -12.95
N GLY A 220 2.10 0.35 -13.44
CA GLY A 220 2.18 -0.62 -14.52
C GLY A 220 1.35 -0.19 -15.72
N GLU A 221 0.43 -1.04 -16.17
CA GLU A 221 -0.45 -0.74 -17.31
C GLU A 221 -1.52 0.32 -16.99
N LEU A 222 -1.77 0.60 -15.70
CA LEU A 222 -2.67 1.66 -15.24
C LEU A 222 -1.97 3.03 -15.09
N SER A 223 -0.68 3.14 -15.44
CA SER A 223 0.05 4.40 -15.48
C SER A 223 -0.01 5.06 -16.85
N ASP A 224 0.36 6.33 -16.92
CA ASP A 224 0.67 6.98 -18.20
C ASP A 224 1.73 6.18 -18.96
N LEU A 225 1.67 6.21 -20.28
CA LEU A 225 2.56 5.44 -21.12
C LEU A 225 4.03 5.71 -20.76
N ALA A 226 4.78 4.66 -20.53
CA ALA A 226 6.20 4.71 -20.17
C ALA A 226 7.06 5.56 -21.12
N LYS A 227 6.65 5.68 -22.39
CA LYS A 227 7.31 6.55 -23.38
C LYS A 227 7.30 8.03 -23.02
N PHE A 228 6.36 8.47 -22.19
CA PHE A 228 6.29 9.86 -21.75
C PHE A 228 7.08 10.15 -20.49
N ARG A 229 7.22 9.16 -19.61
CA ARG A 229 7.82 9.35 -18.28
C ARG A 229 9.04 8.49 -18.01
N GLY A 230 9.21 7.38 -18.71
CA GLY A 230 10.27 6.40 -18.43
C GLY A 230 10.16 5.76 -17.04
N THR A 231 8.96 5.74 -16.46
CA THR A 231 8.66 5.19 -15.12
C THR A 231 7.48 4.25 -15.17
N THR A 232 7.38 3.38 -14.16
CA THR A 232 6.26 2.45 -13.99
C THR A 232 5.10 3.05 -13.21
N MET A 233 5.25 4.26 -12.71
CA MET A 233 4.29 4.87 -11.80
C MET A 233 4.00 6.31 -12.17
N ASP A 234 2.73 6.69 -12.05
CA ASP A 234 2.32 8.07 -12.00
C ASP A 234 2.59 8.69 -10.62
N ASP A 235 2.55 10.03 -10.57
CA ASP A 235 2.61 10.73 -9.30
C ASP A 235 1.30 10.50 -8.51
N ARG A 236 1.38 9.63 -7.51
CA ARG A 236 0.24 9.28 -6.67
C ARG A 236 -0.32 10.46 -5.87
N ASN A 237 0.51 11.47 -5.54
CA ASN A 237 0.03 12.66 -4.86
C ASN A 237 -0.90 13.46 -5.78
N THR A 238 -0.55 13.56 -7.06
CA THR A 238 -1.40 14.21 -8.07
C THR A 238 -2.70 13.43 -8.26
N LEU A 239 -2.63 12.10 -8.42
CA LEU A 239 -3.83 11.26 -8.58
C LEU A 239 -4.74 11.35 -7.34
N ALA A 240 -4.17 11.19 -6.14
CA ALA A 240 -4.91 11.27 -4.89
C ALA A 240 -5.54 12.65 -4.70
N ARG A 241 -4.83 13.73 -5.07
CA ARG A 241 -5.35 15.09 -5.03
C ARG A 241 -6.64 15.23 -5.85
N TYR A 242 -6.62 14.78 -7.11
CA TYR A 242 -7.82 14.84 -7.95
C TYR A 242 -8.95 13.98 -7.41
N LEU A 243 -8.64 12.78 -6.88
CA LEU A 243 -9.66 11.91 -6.27
C LEU A 243 -10.34 12.58 -5.07
N ILE A 244 -9.55 13.25 -4.20
CA ILE A 244 -10.09 13.98 -3.04
C ILE A 244 -11.05 15.09 -3.48
N ASP A 245 -10.73 15.83 -4.54
CA ASP A 245 -11.61 16.87 -5.08
C ASP A 245 -12.97 16.29 -5.59
N PHE A 246 -13.02 14.98 -5.90
CA PHE A 246 -14.24 14.24 -6.24
C PHE A 246 -14.85 13.47 -5.04
N GLY A 247 -14.38 13.71 -3.82
CA GLY A 247 -14.87 13.01 -2.62
C GLY A 247 -14.43 11.55 -2.51
N ARG A 248 -13.33 11.17 -3.18
CA ARG A 248 -12.74 9.84 -3.17
C ARG A 248 -11.29 9.91 -2.68
N ASP A 249 -10.69 8.78 -2.40
CA ASP A 249 -9.27 8.67 -2.13
C ASP A 249 -8.64 7.52 -2.94
N TYR A 250 -7.32 7.44 -2.91
CA TYR A 250 -6.57 6.45 -3.69
C TYR A 250 -6.82 5.01 -3.21
N ILE A 251 -6.93 4.81 -1.90
CA ILE A 251 -7.19 3.49 -1.31
C ILE A 251 -8.61 3.03 -1.68
N SER A 252 -9.60 3.92 -1.56
CA SER A 252 -10.99 3.66 -1.95
C SER A 252 -11.11 3.26 -3.42
N LEU A 253 -10.43 3.98 -4.33
CA LEU A 253 -10.39 3.60 -5.75
C LEU A 253 -9.77 2.22 -5.95
N SER A 254 -8.64 1.95 -5.29
CA SER A 254 -7.95 0.66 -5.37
C SER A 254 -8.83 -0.49 -4.88
N VAL A 255 -9.53 -0.32 -3.74
CA VAL A 255 -10.46 -1.30 -3.17
C VAL A 255 -11.66 -1.50 -4.08
N PHE A 256 -12.26 -0.42 -4.59
CA PHE A 256 -13.41 -0.48 -5.48
C PHE A 256 -13.15 -1.32 -6.73
N GLN A 257 -12.00 -1.12 -7.38
CA GLN A 257 -11.58 -1.89 -8.55
C GLN A 257 -11.34 -3.36 -8.21
N LYS A 258 -10.61 -3.61 -7.14
CA LYS A 258 -10.17 -4.97 -6.76
C LYS A 258 -11.30 -5.82 -6.19
N ARG A 259 -12.25 -5.21 -5.48
CA ARG A 259 -13.43 -5.91 -4.98
C ARG A 259 -14.24 -6.52 -6.13
N GLN A 260 -14.45 -5.80 -7.22
CA GLN A 260 -15.18 -6.32 -8.37
C GLN A 260 -14.42 -7.47 -9.07
N ILE A 261 -13.08 -7.43 -9.09
CA ILE A 261 -12.26 -8.56 -9.57
C ILE A 261 -12.42 -9.75 -8.62
N LEU A 262 -12.48 -9.53 -7.31
CA LEU A 262 -12.67 -10.59 -6.32
C LEU A 262 -14.06 -11.25 -6.46
N ASP A 263 -15.10 -10.46 -6.66
CA ASP A 263 -16.47 -10.97 -6.89
C ASP A 263 -16.52 -11.79 -8.19
N TRP A 264 -15.87 -11.31 -9.26
CA TRP A 264 -15.71 -12.08 -10.49
C TRP A 264 -14.93 -13.38 -10.25
N LEU A 265 -13.85 -13.37 -9.47
CA LEU A 265 -13.02 -14.53 -9.17
C LEU A 265 -13.83 -15.63 -8.43
N ARG A 266 -14.57 -15.24 -7.40
CA ARG A 266 -15.46 -16.14 -6.62
C ARG A 266 -16.51 -16.83 -7.49
N ALA A 267 -16.96 -16.15 -8.53
CA ALA A 267 -17.95 -16.71 -9.48
C ALA A 267 -17.34 -17.70 -10.49
N ARG A 268 -16.06 -18.02 -10.42
CA ARG A 268 -15.44 -18.98 -11.35
C ARG A 268 -15.70 -20.41 -10.89
N PRO A 269 -16.18 -21.30 -11.76
CA PRO A 269 -16.57 -22.66 -11.36
C PRO A 269 -15.38 -23.50 -10.86
N TYR A 270 -14.14 -23.13 -11.19
CA TYR A 270 -12.91 -23.81 -10.75
C TYR A 270 -12.32 -23.19 -9.47
N VAL A 271 -12.99 -22.20 -8.86
CA VAL A 271 -12.58 -21.55 -7.61
C VAL A 271 -13.48 -22.02 -6.48
N ASP A 272 -12.87 -22.42 -5.38
CA ASP A 272 -13.54 -22.64 -4.11
C ASP A 272 -13.78 -21.28 -3.43
N ALA A 273 -14.99 -20.78 -3.53
CA ALA A 273 -15.37 -19.45 -3.03
C ALA A 273 -15.27 -19.33 -1.50
N ASP A 274 -15.29 -20.45 -0.78
CA ASP A 274 -15.16 -20.49 0.69
C ASP A 274 -13.70 -20.49 1.15
N ARG A 275 -12.74 -20.59 0.22
CA ARG A 275 -11.30 -20.55 0.52
C ARG A 275 -10.59 -19.50 -0.34
N VAL A 276 -10.93 -18.23 -0.09
CA VAL A 276 -10.34 -17.08 -0.79
C VAL A 276 -9.55 -16.23 0.19
N ALA A 277 -8.29 -15.95 -0.16
CA ALA A 277 -7.38 -15.13 0.63
C ALA A 277 -6.89 -13.89 -0.13
N LEU A 278 -6.27 -12.98 0.59
CA LEU A 278 -5.55 -11.82 0.03
C LEU A 278 -4.10 -11.86 0.45
N SER A 279 -3.20 -11.43 -0.44
CA SER A 279 -1.77 -11.26 -0.15
C SER A 279 -1.33 -9.86 -0.55
N GLY A 280 -0.69 -9.13 0.34
CA GLY A 280 -0.18 -7.79 0.08
C GLY A 280 1.27 -7.64 0.47
N HIS A 281 2.01 -6.86 -0.31
CA HIS A 281 3.36 -6.42 0.00
C HIS A 281 3.43 -4.91 0.05
N SER A 282 4.02 -4.34 1.12
CA SER A 282 4.22 -2.90 1.26
C SER A 282 2.90 -2.12 1.03
N LEU A 283 2.86 -1.15 0.11
CA LEU A 283 1.63 -0.44 -0.27
C LEU A 283 0.42 -1.36 -0.48
N GLY A 284 0.65 -2.58 -0.96
CA GLY A 284 -0.42 -3.56 -1.20
C GLY A 284 -1.19 -3.97 0.05
N THR A 285 -0.60 -3.82 1.24
CA THR A 285 -1.25 -4.19 2.51
C THR A 285 -2.39 -3.24 2.89
N GLU A 286 -2.35 -1.99 2.47
CA GLU A 286 -3.36 -0.99 2.82
C GLU A 286 -4.72 -1.25 2.17
N PRO A 287 -4.84 -1.33 0.82
CA PRO A 287 -6.11 -1.68 0.20
C PRO A 287 -6.54 -3.12 0.51
N LEU A 288 -5.58 -4.04 0.73
CA LEU A 288 -5.86 -5.40 1.20
C LEU A 288 -6.62 -5.37 2.52
N LEU A 289 -6.11 -4.62 3.51
CA LEU A 289 -6.71 -4.57 4.85
C LEU A 289 -8.09 -3.94 4.80
N ALA A 290 -8.24 -2.80 4.11
CA ALA A 290 -9.54 -2.16 3.94
C ALA A 290 -10.55 -3.13 3.33
N MET A 291 -10.16 -3.88 2.29
CA MET A 291 -10.99 -4.88 1.65
C MET A 291 -11.31 -6.06 2.58
N ALA A 292 -10.32 -6.55 3.34
CA ALA A 292 -10.49 -7.65 4.28
C ALA A 292 -11.44 -7.29 5.45
N VAL A 293 -11.40 -6.04 5.92
CA VAL A 293 -12.28 -5.56 6.98
C VAL A 293 -13.73 -5.48 6.51
N ILE A 294 -13.98 -4.98 5.29
CA ILE A 294 -15.35 -4.81 4.79
C ILE A 294 -15.98 -6.12 4.28
N ASP A 295 -15.16 -7.10 3.87
CA ASP A 295 -15.62 -8.36 3.30
C ASP A 295 -15.36 -9.53 4.26
N PRO A 296 -16.42 -10.05 4.94
CA PRO A 296 -16.29 -11.16 5.88
C PRO A 296 -16.03 -12.51 5.20
N GLN A 297 -16.18 -12.63 3.89
CA GLN A 297 -15.95 -13.87 3.15
C GLN A 297 -14.47 -14.10 2.83
N ILE A 298 -13.59 -13.13 3.10
CA ILE A 298 -12.15 -13.31 2.98
C ILE A 298 -11.67 -14.18 4.14
N GLN A 299 -11.09 -15.34 3.83
CA GLN A 299 -10.77 -16.39 4.77
C GLN A 299 -9.33 -16.38 5.27
N GLY A 300 -8.50 -15.44 4.82
CA GLY A 300 -7.15 -15.29 5.30
C GLY A 300 -6.43 -14.13 4.65
N ILE A 301 -5.44 -13.57 5.33
CA ILE A 301 -4.57 -12.54 4.78
C ILE A 301 -3.10 -12.84 5.04
N VAL A 302 -2.29 -12.57 4.01
CA VAL A 302 -0.85 -12.52 4.06
C VAL A 302 -0.45 -11.04 4.08
N TRP A 303 -0.06 -10.56 5.25
CA TRP A 303 0.43 -9.22 5.47
C TRP A 303 1.95 -9.19 5.38
N ASN A 304 2.49 -8.88 4.21
CA ASN A 304 3.93 -8.75 4.03
C ASN A 304 4.35 -7.29 4.08
N ASP A 305 4.28 -6.76 5.26
CA ASP A 305 4.77 -5.46 5.69
C ASP A 305 4.99 -5.51 7.21
N PHE A 306 5.64 -4.48 7.76
CA PHE A 306 5.63 -4.30 9.20
C PHE A 306 4.31 -3.62 9.63
N LEU A 307 3.79 -4.01 10.79
CA LEU A 307 2.60 -3.37 11.33
C LEU A 307 2.93 -1.93 11.76
N CYS A 308 2.41 -0.95 11.02
CA CYS A 308 2.72 0.46 11.23
C CYS A 308 1.58 1.20 11.94
N PRO A 309 1.76 1.62 13.21
CA PRO A 309 0.84 2.58 13.83
C PRO A 309 1.12 3.98 13.27
N ASN A 310 0.34 4.40 12.29
CA ASN A 310 0.59 5.63 11.53
C ASN A 310 0.48 6.90 12.38
N ILE A 311 -0.45 6.92 13.34
CA ILE A 311 -0.59 8.05 14.27
C ILE A 311 0.68 8.17 15.14
N GLU A 312 1.19 7.06 15.67
CA GLU A 312 2.42 7.04 16.45
C GLU A 312 3.61 7.50 15.59
N ARG A 313 3.75 6.93 14.40
CA ARG A 313 4.77 7.35 13.44
C ARG A 313 4.71 8.85 13.15
N ALA A 314 3.52 9.40 12.97
CA ALA A 314 3.33 10.83 12.78
C ALA A 314 3.67 11.67 14.01
N LYS A 315 3.48 11.14 15.22
CA LYS A 315 3.85 11.81 16.49
C LYS A 315 5.36 11.91 16.66
N VAL A 316 6.10 10.86 16.32
CA VAL A 316 7.53 10.75 16.63
C VAL A 316 8.44 11.16 15.47
N ALA A 317 8.05 10.89 14.22
CA ALA A 317 8.84 11.22 13.04
C ALA A 317 8.67 12.69 12.60
N THR A 318 8.94 13.60 13.53
CA THR A 318 8.74 15.05 13.34
C THR A 318 10.04 15.84 13.22
N ARG A 319 11.16 15.16 12.96
CA ARG A 319 12.47 15.84 12.87
C ARG A 319 12.48 16.91 11.77
N PRO A 320 12.80 18.16 12.11
CA PRO A 320 12.89 19.23 11.14
C PRO A 320 14.05 18.98 10.16
N ASN A 321 13.88 19.42 8.93
CA ASN A 321 14.93 19.51 7.93
C ASN A 321 14.94 20.90 7.27
N THR A 322 15.83 21.15 6.32
CA THR A 322 15.95 22.43 5.60
C THR A 322 14.65 22.93 4.95
N ARG A 323 13.66 22.05 4.76
CA ARG A 323 12.33 22.39 4.21
C ARG A 323 11.26 22.47 5.31
N GLY A 324 11.66 22.47 6.57
CA GLY A 324 10.78 22.46 7.74
C GLY A 324 10.45 21.06 8.24
N ILE A 325 9.47 20.93 9.13
CA ILE A 325 9.02 19.63 9.63
C ILE A 325 8.38 18.87 8.48
N ARG A 326 8.89 17.68 8.19
CA ARG A 326 8.22 16.75 7.30
C ARG A 326 7.32 15.84 8.12
N PRO A 327 6.07 15.64 7.68
CA PRO A 327 5.31 14.47 8.12
C PRO A 327 6.07 13.21 7.70
N PRO A 328 5.80 12.06 8.32
CA PRO A 328 6.26 10.76 7.83
C PRO A 328 5.97 10.67 6.34
N ALA A 329 6.79 9.92 5.62
CA ALA A 329 6.75 9.84 4.15
C ALA A 329 5.47 9.19 3.57
N ASN A 330 4.34 9.38 4.25
CA ASN A 330 3.05 8.96 3.71
C ASN A 330 2.62 9.98 2.65
N TRP A 331 2.59 9.52 1.44
CA TRP A 331 2.03 10.27 0.32
C TRP A 331 0.51 10.39 0.48
N LEU A 332 -0.10 11.33 -0.19
CA LEU A 332 -1.57 11.44 -0.23
C LEU A 332 -2.25 10.13 -0.68
N GLY A 333 -1.55 9.30 -1.47
CA GLY A 333 -2.02 7.97 -1.86
C GLY A 333 -2.19 6.97 -0.69
N HIS A 334 -1.67 7.27 0.50
CA HIS A 334 -1.87 6.49 1.72
C HIS A 334 -2.95 7.07 2.64
N CYS A 335 -3.55 8.20 2.25
CA CYS A 335 -4.48 8.91 3.11
C CYS A 335 -5.92 8.51 2.78
N VAL A 336 -6.65 8.10 3.80
CA VAL A 336 -8.10 8.04 3.81
C VAL A 336 -8.58 9.19 4.69
N PRO A 337 -9.26 10.20 4.13
CA PRO A 337 -9.63 11.39 4.89
C PRO A 337 -10.48 11.06 6.12
N GLY A 338 -10.08 11.58 7.28
CA GLY A 338 -10.80 11.36 8.54
C GLY A 338 -10.51 10.04 9.26
N MET A 339 -9.75 9.13 8.67
CA MET A 339 -9.52 7.79 9.24
C MET A 339 -8.94 7.84 10.66
N TRP A 340 -7.98 8.71 10.92
CA TRP A 340 -7.32 8.81 12.24
C TRP A 340 -8.21 9.32 13.38
N GLU A 341 -9.38 9.84 13.09
CA GLU A 341 -10.38 10.14 14.13
C GLU A 341 -11.08 8.88 14.67
N TRP A 342 -10.96 7.77 13.95
CA TRP A 342 -11.72 6.56 14.23
C TRP A 342 -10.87 5.35 14.57
N PHE A 343 -9.80 5.09 13.82
CA PHE A 343 -8.89 3.95 14.03
C PHE A 343 -7.53 4.18 13.36
N ASP A 344 -6.55 3.37 13.74
CA ASP A 344 -5.28 3.23 13.05
C ASP A 344 -5.12 1.79 12.52
N TYR A 345 -4.05 1.49 11.79
CA TYR A 345 -3.83 0.17 11.19
C TYR A 345 -3.83 -0.98 12.19
N PRO A 346 -3.22 -0.89 13.39
CA PRO A 346 -3.32 -1.97 14.38
C PRO A 346 -4.76 -2.33 14.77
N ASP A 347 -5.66 -1.34 14.85
CA ASP A 347 -7.08 -1.56 15.14
C ASP A 347 -7.76 -2.34 14.00
N LEU A 348 -7.46 -1.97 12.75
CA LEU A 348 -8.02 -2.65 11.58
C LEU A 348 -7.53 -4.09 11.46
N VAL A 349 -6.26 -4.34 11.80
CA VAL A 349 -5.69 -5.69 11.83
C VAL A 349 -6.32 -6.51 12.96
N ALA A 350 -6.54 -5.91 14.15
CA ALA A 350 -7.27 -6.53 15.24
C ALA A 350 -8.71 -6.89 14.84
N ALA A 351 -9.38 -6.01 14.07
CA ALA A 351 -10.75 -6.24 13.59
C ALA A 351 -10.86 -7.41 12.59
N PHE A 352 -9.76 -7.91 12.05
CA PHE A 352 -9.77 -9.08 11.15
C PHE A 352 -9.94 -10.40 11.90
N ALA A 353 -9.61 -10.49 13.20
CA ALA A 353 -9.82 -11.70 14.00
C ALA A 353 -11.28 -12.19 13.91
N PRO A 354 -11.56 -13.50 14.00
CA PRO A 354 -10.64 -14.63 14.26
C PRO A 354 -9.99 -15.23 12.99
N ARG A 355 -10.17 -14.60 11.81
CA ARG A 355 -9.74 -15.16 10.53
C ARG A 355 -8.21 -15.26 10.43
N PRO A 356 -7.65 -16.29 9.78
CA PRO A 356 -6.22 -16.52 9.69
C PRO A 356 -5.42 -15.31 9.15
N LEU A 357 -4.36 -14.94 9.87
CA LEU A 357 -3.46 -13.83 9.56
C LEU A 357 -2.01 -14.24 9.73
N ILE A 358 -1.17 -13.94 8.74
CA ILE A 358 0.29 -13.95 8.91
C ILE A 358 0.86 -12.54 8.70
N LEU A 359 1.64 -12.07 9.67
CA LEU A 359 2.48 -10.89 9.61
C LEU A 359 3.93 -11.34 9.37
N THR A 360 4.55 -10.95 8.26
CA THR A 360 5.87 -11.48 7.88
C THR A 360 7.03 -10.54 8.17
N GLU A 361 6.76 -9.31 8.60
CA GLU A 361 7.77 -8.28 8.84
C GLU A 361 7.68 -7.65 10.24
N GLY A 362 6.86 -8.19 11.11
CA GLY A 362 6.73 -7.74 12.49
C GLY A 362 6.11 -6.36 12.64
N GLY A 363 6.68 -5.56 13.55
CA GLY A 363 6.23 -4.23 13.91
C GLY A 363 6.58 -3.90 15.36
N PRO A 364 6.16 -2.75 15.91
CA PRO A 364 6.32 -2.41 17.30
C PRO A 364 5.61 -3.42 18.21
N LYS A 365 6.26 -3.81 19.29
CA LYS A 365 5.76 -4.84 20.21
C LYS A 365 4.34 -4.57 20.70
N HIS A 366 4.06 -3.34 21.13
CA HIS A 366 2.74 -2.97 21.66
C HIS A 366 1.62 -3.14 20.63
N SER A 367 1.88 -2.82 19.35
CA SER A 367 0.91 -3.02 18.26
C SER A 367 0.67 -4.51 17.98
N LEU A 368 1.74 -5.31 18.00
CA LEU A 368 1.64 -6.76 17.83
C LEU A 368 0.90 -7.43 19.00
N ASP A 369 1.11 -6.93 20.23
CA ASP A 369 0.43 -7.43 21.43
C ASP A 369 -1.08 -7.10 21.38
N LEU A 370 -1.46 -5.92 20.88
CA LEU A 370 -2.87 -5.58 20.62
C LEU A 370 -3.52 -6.58 19.67
N VAL A 371 -2.86 -6.90 18.57
CA VAL A 371 -3.38 -7.87 17.60
C VAL A 371 -3.52 -9.25 18.23
N ARG A 372 -2.50 -9.74 18.94
CA ARG A 372 -2.57 -11.03 19.65
C ARG A 372 -3.74 -11.06 20.64
N LYS A 373 -3.91 -9.97 21.39
CA LYS A 373 -5.02 -9.85 22.34
C LYS A 373 -6.39 -9.92 21.68
N ALA A 374 -6.56 -9.31 20.51
CA ALA A 374 -7.80 -9.42 19.74
C ALA A 374 -8.11 -10.87 19.34
N TYR A 375 -7.08 -11.63 18.93
CA TYR A 375 -7.24 -13.04 18.59
C TYR A 375 -7.52 -13.93 19.83
N GLU A 376 -6.95 -13.60 20.99
CA GLU A 376 -7.29 -14.24 22.26
C GLU A 376 -8.77 -14.02 22.61
N ILE A 377 -9.25 -12.76 22.56
CA ILE A 377 -10.66 -12.42 22.82
C ILE A 377 -11.59 -13.13 21.85
N ALA A 378 -11.19 -13.22 20.58
CA ALA A 378 -11.94 -13.93 19.53
C ALA A 378 -11.91 -15.45 19.68
N GLY A 379 -11.17 -16.01 20.66
CA GLY A 379 -11.04 -17.45 20.89
C GLY A 379 -10.24 -18.21 19.84
N ALA A 380 -9.34 -17.55 19.10
CA ALA A 380 -8.57 -18.13 18.01
C ALA A 380 -7.09 -17.65 18.00
N PRO A 381 -6.37 -17.73 19.13
CA PRO A 381 -4.99 -17.21 19.23
C PRO A 381 -4.02 -17.91 18.25
N GLU A 382 -4.33 -19.13 17.81
CA GLU A 382 -3.54 -19.89 16.84
C GLU A 382 -3.68 -19.37 15.39
N ASN A 383 -4.68 -18.54 15.12
CA ASN A 383 -4.93 -18.01 13.78
C ASN A 383 -4.07 -16.78 13.43
N VAL A 384 -3.31 -16.26 14.38
CA VAL A 384 -2.34 -15.18 14.12
C VAL A 384 -0.92 -15.69 14.17
N SER A 385 -0.16 -15.50 13.08
CA SER A 385 1.25 -15.84 12.99
C SER A 385 2.07 -14.57 12.77
N VAL A 386 3.07 -14.33 13.64
CA VAL A 386 3.91 -13.13 13.58
C VAL A 386 5.36 -13.53 13.39
N HIS A 387 5.96 -13.04 12.31
CA HIS A 387 7.38 -13.19 12.01
C HIS A 387 8.04 -11.82 11.96
N HIS A 388 9.29 -11.76 12.35
CA HIS A 388 10.13 -10.57 12.27
C HIS A 388 11.17 -10.74 11.14
N TYR A 389 11.79 -9.65 10.72
CA TYR A 389 13.00 -9.73 9.91
C TYR A 389 14.06 -10.56 10.61
N PRO A 390 14.95 -11.27 9.89
CA PRO A 390 15.99 -12.10 10.50
C PRO A 390 16.81 -11.37 11.56
N ARG A 391 17.19 -10.11 11.31
CA ARG A 391 17.91 -9.25 12.27
C ARG A 391 17.18 -9.09 13.61
N TYR A 392 15.86 -9.12 13.61
CA TYR A 392 14.99 -8.91 14.77
C TYR A 392 14.25 -10.19 15.21
N SER A 393 14.65 -11.36 14.70
CA SER A 393 14.08 -12.65 15.13
C SER A 393 14.36 -12.91 16.60
N ASP A 394 15.58 -12.61 17.07
CA ASP A 394 15.93 -12.61 18.48
C ASP A 394 15.33 -11.36 19.19
N PRO A 395 14.49 -11.55 20.21
CA PRO A 395 13.95 -10.44 21.01
C PRO A 395 15.00 -9.49 21.58
N ALA A 396 16.22 -9.99 21.88
CA ALA A 396 17.32 -9.18 22.42
C ALA A 396 17.80 -8.10 21.43
N ASN A 397 17.58 -8.31 20.15
CA ASN A 397 17.96 -7.35 19.09
C ASN A 397 16.89 -6.29 18.81
N ARG A 398 15.69 -6.43 19.40
CA ARG A 398 14.57 -5.52 19.15
C ARG A 398 14.73 -4.21 19.92
N ARG A 399 14.20 -3.14 19.32
CA ARG A 399 14.31 -1.78 19.85
C ARG A 399 13.07 -1.29 20.58
N ASP A 400 11.95 -1.96 20.39
CA ASP A 400 10.61 -1.59 20.87
C ASP A 400 10.37 -1.77 22.38
N GLY A 401 11.37 -2.23 23.12
CA GLY A 401 11.35 -2.26 24.59
C GLY A 401 11.76 -0.94 25.26
N LYS A 402 12.13 0.09 24.48
CA LYS A 402 12.56 1.39 24.98
C LYS A 402 11.50 2.45 24.70
N PRO A 403 11.33 3.45 25.59
CA PRO A 403 10.46 4.58 25.29
C PRO A 403 10.89 5.26 23.99
N ILE A 404 9.91 5.59 23.16
CA ILE A 404 10.14 6.32 21.91
C ILE A 404 10.32 7.79 22.25
N SER A 405 11.45 8.38 21.89
CA SER A 405 11.65 9.82 21.98
C SER A 405 11.00 10.52 20.80
N GLU A 406 10.40 11.67 21.04
CA GLU A 406 9.91 12.54 19.94
C GLU A 406 11.06 13.11 19.10
N GLY A 407 10.77 13.45 17.84
CA GLY A 407 11.75 14.07 16.96
C GLY A 407 12.70 13.10 16.29
N LEU A 408 12.34 11.82 16.22
CA LEU A 408 13.10 10.84 15.44
C LEU A 408 13.07 11.17 13.94
N GLY A 409 14.15 10.83 13.25
CA GLY A 409 14.14 10.72 11.80
C GLY A 409 13.36 9.49 11.36
N GLU A 410 12.92 9.47 10.11
CA GLU A 410 12.18 8.33 9.53
C GLU A 410 12.94 7.00 9.70
N MET A 411 14.23 6.99 9.41
CA MET A 411 15.06 5.77 9.53
C MET A 411 15.27 5.34 10.98
N GLU A 412 15.36 6.29 11.90
CA GLU A 412 15.48 5.99 13.34
C GLU A 412 14.17 5.38 13.88
N TRP A 413 13.02 5.87 13.40
CA TRP A 413 11.73 5.29 13.74
C TRP A 413 11.56 3.89 13.17
N LEU A 414 11.97 3.66 11.90
CA LEU A 414 11.94 2.34 11.29
C LEU A 414 12.80 1.33 12.07
N ASP A 415 14.02 1.73 12.52
CA ASP A 415 14.86 0.87 13.36
C ASP A 415 14.18 0.58 14.72
N HIS A 416 13.51 1.59 15.32
CA HIS A 416 12.72 1.40 16.53
C HIS A 416 11.53 0.45 16.31
N ALA A 417 10.87 0.53 15.16
CA ALA A 417 9.80 -0.37 14.77
C ALA A 417 10.28 -1.76 14.32
N ASN A 418 11.57 -2.06 14.46
CA ASN A 418 12.22 -3.31 14.06
C ASN A 418 12.13 -3.61 12.55
N VAL A 419 12.25 -2.57 11.71
CA VAL A 419 12.20 -2.68 10.25
C VAL A 419 13.59 -2.78 9.65
N ASP A 420 13.82 -3.80 8.86
CA ASP A 420 15.03 -3.99 8.05
C ASP A 420 14.74 -3.62 6.59
N VAL A 421 14.88 -2.32 6.28
CA VAL A 421 14.54 -1.77 4.96
C VAL A 421 15.21 -2.50 3.78
N PRO A 422 16.50 -2.89 3.85
CA PRO A 422 17.12 -3.69 2.79
C PRO A 422 16.46 -5.03 2.52
N ARG A 423 15.75 -5.57 3.51
CA ARG A 423 15.06 -6.88 3.42
C ARG A 423 13.54 -6.75 3.25
N HIS A 424 13.07 -5.57 2.87
CA HIS A 424 11.66 -5.32 2.58
C HIS A 424 11.28 -5.85 1.18
N TYR A 425 10.98 -7.14 1.13
CA TYR A 425 10.53 -7.90 -0.05
C TYR A 425 9.52 -8.98 0.38
N PHE A 426 8.80 -9.58 -0.55
CA PHE A 426 7.82 -10.62 -0.24
C PHE A 426 8.50 -11.89 0.31
N LYS A 427 8.04 -12.36 1.48
CA LYS A 427 8.56 -13.55 2.18
C LYS A 427 7.74 -14.78 1.84
N GLY A 428 7.77 -15.20 0.56
CA GLY A 428 7.05 -16.37 0.10
C GLY A 428 7.40 -17.65 0.86
N TYR A 429 8.64 -17.77 1.33
CA TYR A 429 9.10 -18.90 2.15
C TYR A 429 8.40 -19.01 3.52
N LEU A 430 7.74 -17.94 4.00
CA LEU A 430 6.86 -17.95 5.17
C LEU A 430 5.39 -18.03 4.75
N ALA A 431 5.00 -17.21 3.79
CA ALA A 431 3.61 -16.99 3.42
C ALA A 431 2.97 -18.17 2.71
N VAL A 432 3.70 -18.80 1.76
CA VAL A 432 3.14 -19.89 0.95
C VAL A 432 2.89 -21.16 1.79
N PRO A 433 3.86 -21.69 2.57
CA PRO A 433 3.60 -22.84 3.42
C PRO A 433 2.52 -22.59 4.46
N TRP A 434 2.51 -21.37 5.04
CA TRP A 434 1.48 -21.01 6.00
C TRP A 434 0.07 -21.06 5.37
N LEU A 435 -0.14 -20.44 4.20
CA LEU A 435 -1.46 -20.40 3.57
C LEU A 435 -1.90 -21.78 3.08
N THR A 436 -1.00 -22.58 2.51
CA THR A 436 -1.32 -23.95 2.09
C THR A 436 -1.77 -24.82 3.26
N LYS A 437 -1.15 -24.66 4.43
CA LYS A 437 -1.59 -25.30 5.68
C LYS A 437 -2.99 -24.83 6.10
N GLN A 438 -3.25 -23.50 6.09
CA GLN A 438 -4.57 -22.95 6.45
C GLN A 438 -5.67 -23.49 5.53
N PHE A 439 -5.39 -23.64 4.24
CA PHE A 439 -6.36 -24.11 3.25
C PHE A 439 -6.32 -25.63 3.05
N LYS A 440 -5.57 -26.37 3.87
CA LYS A 440 -5.45 -27.84 3.82
C LYS A 440 -5.06 -28.34 2.43
N LEU A 441 -4.15 -27.63 1.78
CA LEU A 441 -3.53 -28.05 0.53
C LEU A 441 -2.33 -28.96 0.83
N PRO A 442 -1.89 -29.79 -0.14
CA PRO A 442 -0.63 -30.50 -0.05
C PRO A 442 0.53 -29.53 0.23
N GLU A 443 1.52 -29.96 0.99
CA GLU A 443 2.72 -29.17 1.17
C GLU A 443 3.34 -28.83 -0.18
N PRO A 444 3.59 -27.54 -0.47
CA PRO A 444 4.20 -27.17 -1.72
C PRO A 444 5.64 -27.70 -1.75
N GLY A 445 6.03 -28.34 -2.85
CA GLY A 445 7.45 -28.48 -3.15
C GLY A 445 8.11 -27.11 -3.10
N GLN A 446 9.43 -27.05 -2.86
CA GLN A 446 10.16 -25.77 -2.75
C GLN A 446 10.17 -25.03 -4.11
N VAL A 447 9.14 -24.23 -4.37
CA VAL A 447 8.90 -23.51 -5.64
C VAL A 447 9.03 -21.98 -5.52
N TYR A 448 9.48 -21.49 -4.38
CA TYR A 448 9.72 -20.08 -4.07
C TYR A 448 11.17 -19.89 -3.63
N PRO A 449 11.75 -18.68 -3.80
CA PRO A 449 13.11 -18.43 -3.31
C PRO A 449 13.21 -18.77 -1.82
N PRO A 450 14.19 -19.57 -1.39
CA PRO A 450 14.36 -19.94 0.01
C PRO A 450 14.63 -18.71 0.88
N ALA A 451 14.55 -18.86 2.20
CA ALA A 451 15.01 -17.83 3.10
C ALA A 451 16.45 -17.42 2.74
N PRO A 452 16.78 -16.12 2.68
CA PRO A 452 18.17 -15.70 2.48
C PRO A 452 19.01 -16.16 3.66
N PRO A 453 20.32 -16.42 3.44
CA PRO A 453 21.22 -16.70 4.54
C PRO A 453 21.21 -15.53 5.53
N GLU A 454 21.38 -15.85 6.81
CA GLU A 454 21.59 -14.83 7.85
C GLU A 454 22.89 -14.07 7.57
N ASP A 455 22.88 -12.74 7.76
CA ASP A 455 24.10 -11.94 7.61
C ASP A 455 25.12 -12.38 8.66
N GLY A 456 26.30 -12.80 8.21
CA GLY A 456 27.44 -13.05 9.07
C GLY A 456 27.77 -14.51 9.39
N LYS A 457 27.27 -15.47 8.62
CA LYS A 457 27.82 -16.84 8.61
C LYS A 457 28.42 -17.19 7.26
#